data_418d173008c46c47868c5b030966eea2
#
_entry.id   418d173008c46c47868c5b030966eea2
#
_cell.length_a   1.000
_cell.length_b   1.000
_cell.length_c   1.000
_cell.angle_alpha   90.00
_cell.angle_beta   90.00
_cell.angle_gamma   90.00
#
_symmetry.space_group_name_H-M   'P 1'
#
loop_
_entity.id
_entity.type
_entity.pdbx_description
1 polymer ?
#
loop_
_entity_poly.entity_id
_entity_poly.type
_entity_poly.pdbx_seq_one_letter_code
_entity_poly.pdbx_strand_id
1 'polypeptide(L)'
;RSVKSSAGDRRIGLKEGRREEAIAAASGQTPETVREANLLCGDIAAVTRAARQDRLGEIQLRVFHPLQFMLASPEPTAEAILARLSPPVWLEEKYDGIRCQLHKAGDRVELFSRDLHRISDQFPDLIRAARELPGDFIADGELLAWREGRALKFAELQKRLGRKGDDFFLGAEIPVSISLYDLLWRDGRTLLKEPLSVRRALLEQFLPTNHPRFVLAPLQQAFTAVDIEAAFLAARQRGNEGLMAKDPASPYTPGRRGLAWLKLKKAYATLDVVVVSVE
;
A
#
# COMPACT_ATOMS: atom_id res chain seq x y z
N ARG A 1 -33.03 16.40 22.26
CA ARG A 1 -31.64 16.87 22.24
C ARG A 1 -30.80 15.79 21.60
N SER A 2 -30.47 15.97 20.32
CA SER A 2 -29.61 15.10 19.53
C SER A 2 -28.16 15.27 19.99
N VAL A 3 -27.56 14.22 20.53
CA VAL A 3 -26.13 14.19 20.83
C VAL A 3 -25.42 13.81 19.51
N LYS A 4 -24.87 14.79 18.82
CA LYS A 4 -23.91 14.55 17.74
C LYS A 4 -22.65 13.96 18.36
N SER A 5 -22.44 12.65 18.17
CA SER A 5 -21.16 12.00 18.41
C SER A 5 -20.15 12.54 17.38
N SER A 6 -19.38 13.55 17.78
CA SER A 6 -18.17 13.92 17.04
C SER A 6 -17.12 12.86 17.33
N ALA A 7 -16.91 11.95 16.38
CA ALA A 7 -15.73 11.10 16.36
C ALA A 7 -14.52 11.96 15.96
N GLY A 8 -14.20 12.94 16.78
CA GLY A 8 -12.98 13.71 16.74
C GLY A 8 -11.86 12.86 17.30
N ASP A 9 -10.78 12.83 16.58
CA ASP A 9 -9.51 12.20 16.89
C ASP A 9 -9.03 12.56 18.30
N ARG A 10 -9.51 11.79 19.29
CA ARG A 10 -9.03 11.93 20.68
C ARG A 10 -7.67 11.24 20.74
N ARG A 11 -6.61 11.98 20.51
CA ARG A 11 -5.24 11.62 20.89
C ARG A 11 -5.10 11.55 22.40
N ILE A 12 -5.86 10.66 23.03
CA ILE A 12 -5.61 10.24 24.40
C ILE A 12 -4.56 9.16 24.30
N GLY A 13 -3.34 9.49 24.58
CA GLY A 13 -2.04 8.85 24.72
C GLY A 13 -1.89 7.34 24.91
N LEU A 14 -2.88 6.52 24.59
CA LEU A 14 -2.75 5.07 24.53
C LEU A 14 -2.36 4.69 23.09
N LYS A 15 -1.08 4.37 22.91
CA LYS A 15 -0.60 3.74 21.68
C LYS A 15 -1.48 2.53 21.36
N GLU A 16 -1.76 2.29 20.09
CA GLU A 16 -2.62 1.21 19.59
C GLU A 16 -2.29 -0.15 20.23
N GLY A 17 -1.00 -0.48 20.37
CA GLY A 17 -0.54 -1.68 21.07
C GLY A 17 -1.01 -1.84 22.53
N ARG A 18 -1.17 -0.76 23.29
CA ARG A 18 -1.71 -0.85 24.66
C ARG A 18 -3.21 -1.18 24.70
N ARG A 19 -3.96 -0.79 23.67
CA ARG A 19 -5.38 -1.18 23.54
C ARG A 19 -5.49 -2.67 23.25
N GLU A 20 -4.66 -3.19 22.37
CA GLU A 20 -4.59 -4.61 22.04
C GLU A 20 -4.19 -5.46 23.24
N GLU A 21 -3.18 -5.03 24.00
CA GLU A 21 -2.76 -5.66 25.27
C GLU A 21 -3.90 -5.67 26.31
N ALA A 22 -4.62 -4.55 26.46
CA ALA A 22 -5.75 -4.47 27.39
C ALA A 22 -6.91 -5.39 26.98
N ILE A 23 -7.23 -5.49 25.70
CA ILE A 23 -8.25 -6.42 25.18
C ILE A 23 -7.81 -7.86 25.43
N ALA A 24 -6.54 -8.20 25.14
CA ALA A 24 -5.99 -9.52 25.37
C ALA A 24 -6.10 -9.94 26.84
N ALA A 25 -5.65 -9.07 27.75
CA ALA A 25 -5.74 -9.33 29.20
C ALA A 25 -7.19 -9.49 29.69
N ALA A 26 -8.14 -8.66 29.17
CA ALA A 26 -9.55 -8.70 29.57
C ALA A 26 -10.33 -9.90 29.01
N SER A 27 -9.81 -10.55 27.96
CA SER A 27 -10.48 -11.67 27.24
C SER A 27 -9.76 -13.00 27.39
N GLY A 28 -8.61 -13.06 28.08
CA GLY A 28 -7.80 -14.27 28.20
C GLY A 28 -7.10 -14.67 26.88
N GLN A 29 -7.00 -13.74 25.92
CA GLN A 29 -6.37 -13.95 24.63
C GLN A 29 -4.90 -13.52 24.65
N THR A 30 -4.12 -13.92 23.64
CA THR A 30 -2.76 -13.38 23.49
C THR A 30 -2.78 -12.00 22.81
N PRO A 31 -1.85 -11.09 23.13
CA PRO A 31 -1.73 -9.81 22.42
C PRO A 31 -1.52 -9.97 20.93
N GLU A 32 -0.82 -11.01 20.52
CA GLU A 32 -0.57 -11.36 19.10
C GLU A 32 -1.86 -11.67 18.37
N THR A 33 -2.72 -12.52 18.94
CA THR A 33 -4.01 -12.91 18.33
C THR A 33 -4.94 -11.69 18.19
N VAL A 34 -5.00 -10.84 19.23
CA VAL A 34 -5.79 -9.61 19.20
C VAL A 34 -5.26 -8.65 18.13
N ARG A 35 -3.94 -8.51 18.05
CA ARG A 35 -3.27 -7.66 17.05
C ARG A 35 -3.53 -8.15 15.62
N GLU A 36 -3.39 -9.45 15.37
CA GLU A 36 -3.69 -10.04 14.06
C GLU A 36 -5.14 -9.78 13.64
N ALA A 37 -6.08 -10.01 14.54
CA ALA A 37 -7.49 -9.71 14.30
C ALA A 37 -7.75 -8.22 14.02
N ASN A 38 -7.09 -7.31 14.76
CA ASN A 38 -7.20 -5.87 14.56
C ASN A 38 -6.63 -5.44 13.20
N LEU A 39 -5.49 -6.01 12.80
CA LEU A 39 -4.89 -5.76 11.48
C LEU A 39 -5.80 -6.20 10.33
N LEU A 40 -6.55 -7.29 10.50
CA LEU A 40 -7.49 -7.80 9.49
C LEU A 40 -8.80 -7.01 9.45
N CYS A 41 -9.31 -6.61 10.62
CA CYS A 41 -10.63 -6.01 10.75
C CYS A 41 -10.63 -4.50 10.59
N GLY A 42 -9.57 -3.82 11.05
CA GLY A 42 -9.49 -2.35 11.11
C GLY A 42 -10.50 -1.71 12.07
N ASP A 43 -11.25 -2.50 12.85
CA ASP A 43 -12.27 -2.05 13.79
C ASP A 43 -12.03 -2.66 15.19
N ILE A 44 -11.41 -1.89 16.06
CA ILE A 44 -11.07 -2.32 17.41
C ILE A 44 -12.31 -2.70 18.25
N ALA A 45 -13.47 -2.13 17.96
CA ALA A 45 -14.70 -2.47 18.66
C ALA A 45 -15.23 -3.85 18.24
N ALA A 46 -15.14 -4.19 16.95
CA ALA A 46 -15.46 -5.53 16.45
C ALA A 46 -14.49 -6.57 17.02
N VAL A 47 -13.19 -6.26 17.06
CA VAL A 47 -12.16 -7.11 17.67
C VAL A 47 -12.44 -7.35 19.14
N THR A 48 -12.81 -6.30 19.90
CA THR A 48 -13.14 -6.44 21.34
C THR A 48 -14.34 -7.36 21.55
N ARG A 49 -15.39 -7.24 20.72
CA ARG A 49 -16.56 -8.12 20.78
C ARG A 49 -16.19 -9.58 20.49
N ALA A 50 -15.42 -9.80 19.43
CA ALA A 50 -14.96 -11.14 19.05
C ALA A 50 -14.05 -11.77 20.11
N ALA A 51 -13.14 -10.99 20.71
CA ALA A 51 -12.27 -11.43 21.79
C ALA A 51 -13.06 -11.93 23.01
N ARG A 52 -14.10 -11.18 23.42
CA ARG A 52 -14.99 -11.56 24.53
C ARG A 52 -15.79 -12.83 24.26
N GLN A 53 -16.02 -13.16 23.02
CA GLN A 53 -16.79 -14.33 22.57
C GLN A 53 -15.88 -15.51 22.18
N ASP A 54 -14.57 -15.39 22.37
CA ASP A 54 -13.56 -16.37 21.92
C ASP A 54 -13.63 -16.67 20.41
N ARG A 55 -13.93 -15.62 19.60
CA ARG A 55 -14.17 -15.72 18.14
C ARG A 55 -13.18 -14.91 17.31
N LEU A 56 -12.01 -14.59 17.85
CA LEU A 56 -10.98 -13.84 17.11
C LEU A 56 -10.53 -14.56 15.82
N GLY A 57 -10.51 -15.90 15.84
CA GLY A 57 -10.17 -16.71 14.66
C GLY A 57 -11.17 -16.60 13.50
N GLU A 58 -12.38 -16.10 13.74
CA GLU A 58 -13.41 -15.88 12.71
C GLU A 58 -13.28 -14.51 12.04
N ILE A 59 -12.42 -13.64 12.57
CA ILE A 59 -12.18 -12.34 11.97
C ILE A 59 -11.46 -12.53 10.64
N GLN A 60 -12.11 -12.07 9.58
CA GLN A 60 -11.59 -12.08 8.22
C GLN A 60 -11.44 -10.66 7.69
N LEU A 61 -10.59 -10.55 6.70
CA LEU A 61 -10.45 -9.32 5.92
C LEU A 61 -11.79 -8.96 5.27
N ARG A 62 -12.18 -7.70 5.40
CA ARG A 62 -13.43 -7.19 4.84
C ARG A 62 -13.13 -6.17 3.75
N VAL A 63 -13.77 -6.33 2.61
CA VAL A 63 -13.73 -5.32 1.55
C VAL A 63 -14.31 -4.00 2.09
N PHE A 64 -13.72 -2.89 1.68
CA PHE A 64 -14.02 -1.51 2.15
C PHE A 64 -13.61 -1.19 3.59
N HIS A 65 -12.80 -2.06 4.21
CA HIS A 65 -12.07 -1.79 5.46
C HIS A 65 -10.58 -1.89 5.14
N PRO A 66 -9.89 -0.76 4.92
CA PRO A 66 -8.51 -0.80 4.46
C PRO A 66 -7.58 -1.31 5.56
N LEU A 67 -6.58 -2.09 5.15
CA LEU A 67 -5.55 -2.63 6.03
C LEU A 67 -4.42 -1.61 6.20
N GLN A 68 -3.71 -1.70 7.32
CA GLN A 68 -2.40 -1.05 7.40
C GLN A 68 -1.45 -1.66 6.36
N PHE A 69 -0.70 -0.81 5.68
CA PHE A 69 0.22 -1.24 4.64
C PHE A 69 1.44 -1.97 5.21
N MET A 70 1.87 -3.06 4.57
CA MET A 70 3.19 -3.64 4.83
C MET A 70 4.28 -2.63 4.47
N LEU A 71 5.29 -2.48 5.35
CA LEU A 71 6.33 -1.47 5.22
C LEU A 71 7.67 -2.10 4.82
N ALA A 72 8.42 -1.39 3.98
CA ALA A 72 9.77 -1.78 3.59
C ALA A 72 10.83 -1.17 4.50
N SER A 73 11.87 -1.95 4.83
CA SER A 73 13.07 -1.46 5.51
C SER A 73 14.04 -0.81 4.52
N PRO A 74 14.70 0.29 4.89
CA PRO A 74 15.73 0.89 4.05
C PRO A 74 17.01 0.06 4.09
N GLU A 75 17.65 -0.10 2.94
CA GLU A 75 19.01 -0.63 2.83
C GLU A 75 19.88 0.33 2.02
N PRO A 76 21.16 0.50 2.41
CA PRO A 76 22.03 1.49 1.79
C PRO A 76 22.63 1.03 0.46
N THR A 77 22.83 -0.28 0.26
CA THR A 77 23.53 -0.84 -0.90
C THR A 77 22.87 -2.12 -1.42
N ALA A 78 23.24 -2.52 -2.63
CA ALA A 78 22.84 -3.78 -3.24
C ALA A 78 23.32 -5.01 -2.47
N GLU A 79 24.55 -4.96 -1.94
CA GLU A 79 25.13 -6.03 -1.12
C GLU A 79 24.36 -6.20 0.19
N ALA A 80 23.95 -5.09 0.82
CA ALA A 80 23.13 -5.14 2.03
C ALA A 80 21.77 -5.79 1.77
N ILE A 81 21.19 -5.61 0.58
CA ILE A 81 19.97 -6.30 0.15
C ILE A 81 20.22 -7.80 0.05
N LEU A 82 21.27 -8.24 -0.66
CA LEU A 82 21.60 -9.65 -0.83
C LEU A 82 22.06 -10.34 0.47
N ALA A 83 22.56 -9.59 1.43
CA ALA A 83 22.85 -10.12 2.76
C ALA A 83 21.58 -10.47 3.56
N ARG A 84 20.40 -9.94 3.14
CA ARG A 84 19.11 -10.13 3.81
C ARG A 84 18.13 -10.98 3.02
N LEU A 85 18.15 -10.89 1.68
CA LEU A 85 17.27 -11.60 0.79
C LEU A 85 18.05 -12.59 -0.05
N SER A 86 17.59 -13.84 -0.07
CA SER A 86 18.16 -14.87 -0.94
C SER A 86 17.71 -14.66 -2.40
N PRO A 87 18.60 -14.81 -3.38
CA PRO A 87 18.22 -14.80 -4.79
C PRO A 87 17.25 -15.95 -5.17
N PRO A 88 16.34 -15.73 -6.14
CA PRO A 88 16.15 -14.49 -6.87
C PRO A 88 15.45 -13.42 -6.03
N VAL A 89 16.00 -12.21 -6.01
CA VAL A 89 15.34 -11.04 -5.41
C VAL A 89 14.45 -10.39 -6.46
N TRP A 90 13.21 -10.09 -6.11
CA TRP A 90 12.30 -9.38 -6.99
C TRP A 90 12.47 -7.88 -6.84
N LEU A 91 12.71 -7.21 -7.97
CA LEU A 91 12.90 -5.77 -8.03
C LEU A 91 11.73 -5.11 -8.74
N GLU A 92 11.20 -4.07 -8.12
CA GLU A 92 10.21 -3.17 -8.71
C GLU A 92 10.71 -1.72 -8.58
N GLU A 93 10.27 -0.87 -9.49
CA GLU A 93 10.58 0.55 -9.41
C GLU A 93 9.90 1.19 -8.22
N LYS A 94 10.66 1.94 -7.44
CA LYS A 94 10.09 2.76 -6.38
C LYS A 94 9.65 4.09 -6.97
N TYR A 95 8.37 4.16 -7.29
CA TYR A 95 7.74 5.37 -7.75
C TYR A 95 7.62 6.42 -6.64
N ASP A 96 7.50 7.67 -7.06
CA ASP A 96 7.12 8.79 -6.21
C ASP A 96 5.66 9.12 -6.49
N GLY A 97 4.75 8.55 -5.72
CA GLY A 97 3.32 8.62 -5.91
C GLY A 97 2.55 8.61 -4.58
N ILE A 98 1.31 8.16 -4.63
CA ILE A 98 0.47 7.95 -3.46
C ILE A 98 0.17 6.46 -3.35
N ARG A 99 0.74 5.81 -2.34
CA ARG A 99 0.39 4.43 -2.05
C ARG A 99 -1.09 4.32 -1.70
N CYS A 100 -1.76 3.37 -2.31
CA CYS A 100 -3.20 3.21 -2.15
C CYS A 100 -3.63 1.74 -2.15
N GLN A 101 -4.78 1.47 -1.54
CA GLN A 101 -5.50 0.22 -1.67
C GLN A 101 -6.75 0.45 -2.51
N LEU A 102 -6.90 -0.36 -3.54
CA LEU A 102 -8.08 -0.39 -4.39
C LEU A 102 -8.96 -1.57 -3.97
N HIS A 103 -10.18 -1.29 -3.53
CA HIS A 103 -11.16 -2.27 -3.10
C HIS A 103 -12.33 -2.29 -4.07
N LYS A 104 -12.75 -3.48 -4.50
CA LYS A 104 -13.91 -3.70 -5.36
C LYS A 104 -14.74 -4.86 -4.87
N ALA A 105 -16.06 -4.67 -4.81
CA ALA A 105 -17.04 -5.74 -4.65
C ALA A 105 -18.30 -5.38 -5.42
N GLY A 106 -18.65 -6.18 -6.42
CA GLY A 106 -19.67 -5.85 -7.42
C GLY A 106 -19.38 -4.52 -8.09
N ASP A 107 -20.36 -3.61 -8.13
CA ASP A 107 -20.21 -2.27 -8.72
C ASP A 107 -19.59 -1.25 -7.77
N ARG A 108 -19.46 -1.59 -6.50
CA ARG A 108 -18.83 -0.70 -5.52
C ARG A 108 -17.33 -0.78 -5.61
N VAL A 109 -16.71 0.39 -5.77
CA VAL A 109 -15.25 0.56 -5.79
C VAL A 109 -14.88 1.69 -4.84
N GLU A 110 -13.85 1.46 -4.01
CA GLU A 110 -13.29 2.45 -3.10
C GLU A 110 -11.77 2.47 -3.20
N LEU A 111 -11.21 3.66 -3.11
CA LEU A 111 -9.77 3.90 -3.06
C LEU A 111 -9.39 4.50 -1.71
N PHE A 112 -8.38 3.90 -1.06
CA PHE A 112 -7.90 4.34 0.25
C PHE A 112 -6.43 4.75 0.16
N SER A 113 -6.09 5.88 0.79
CA SER A 113 -4.72 6.39 0.87
C SER A 113 -3.87 5.60 1.86
N ARG A 114 -2.57 5.93 1.92
CA ARG A 114 -1.62 5.37 2.89
C ARG A 114 -2.07 5.53 4.35
N ASP A 115 -2.78 6.60 4.68
CA ASP A 115 -3.32 6.86 6.02
C ASP A 115 -4.71 6.27 6.21
N LEU A 116 -5.11 5.35 5.33
CA LEU A 116 -6.38 4.62 5.33
C LEU A 116 -7.62 5.51 5.17
N HIS A 117 -7.43 6.75 4.69
CA HIS A 117 -8.53 7.64 4.36
C HIS A 117 -9.10 7.30 2.98
N ARG A 118 -10.42 7.33 2.88
CA ARG A 118 -11.11 7.19 1.60
C ARG A 118 -10.81 8.41 0.72
N ILE A 119 -10.31 8.17 -0.49
CA ILE A 119 -9.95 9.20 -1.46
C ILE A 119 -10.67 9.01 -2.82
N SER A 120 -11.67 8.14 -2.87
CA SER A 120 -12.41 7.78 -4.10
C SER A 120 -12.94 9.00 -4.85
N ASP A 121 -13.47 9.99 -4.12
CA ASP A 121 -14.11 11.19 -4.70
C ASP A 121 -13.11 12.11 -5.43
N GLN A 122 -11.83 11.97 -5.16
CA GLN A 122 -10.77 12.72 -5.84
C GLN A 122 -10.38 12.11 -7.20
N PHE A 123 -10.79 10.84 -7.45
CA PHE A 123 -10.39 10.06 -8.62
C PHE A 123 -11.57 9.33 -9.27
N PRO A 124 -12.65 10.04 -9.66
CA PRO A 124 -13.86 9.43 -10.19
C PRO A 124 -13.62 8.64 -11.49
N ASP A 125 -12.63 9.03 -12.28
CA ASP A 125 -12.20 8.34 -13.50
C ASP A 125 -11.57 6.96 -13.20
N LEU A 126 -10.76 6.85 -12.15
CA LEU A 126 -10.22 5.56 -11.69
C LEU A 126 -11.32 4.66 -11.12
N ILE A 127 -12.23 5.22 -10.32
CA ILE A 127 -13.34 4.47 -9.74
C ILE A 127 -14.23 3.89 -10.85
N ARG A 128 -14.53 4.67 -11.89
CA ARG A 128 -15.30 4.22 -13.05
C ARG A 128 -14.58 3.08 -13.79
N ALA A 129 -13.31 3.28 -14.09
CA ALA A 129 -12.51 2.28 -14.79
C ALA A 129 -12.34 0.97 -13.96
N ALA A 130 -12.22 1.06 -12.64
CA ALA A 130 -12.08 -0.11 -11.79
C ALA A 130 -13.35 -0.98 -11.70
N ARG A 131 -14.53 -0.43 -11.98
CA ARG A 131 -15.78 -1.23 -12.07
C ARG A 131 -15.72 -2.27 -13.18
N GLU A 132 -14.99 -1.98 -14.24
CA GLU A 132 -14.81 -2.86 -15.40
C GLU A 132 -13.83 -4.00 -15.16
N LEU A 133 -13.00 -3.91 -14.11
CA LEU A 133 -12.07 -4.98 -13.75
C LEU A 133 -12.85 -6.22 -13.25
N PRO A 134 -12.42 -7.44 -13.61
CA PRO A 134 -13.17 -8.65 -13.29
C PRO A 134 -13.06 -9.04 -11.81
N GLY A 135 -14.16 -9.54 -11.24
CA GLY A 135 -14.27 -10.10 -9.89
C GLY A 135 -14.15 -9.08 -8.77
N ASP A 136 -14.16 -9.57 -7.55
CA ASP A 136 -14.02 -8.78 -6.32
C ASP A 136 -12.59 -8.87 -5.79
N PHE A 137 -12.01 -7.75 -5.33
CA PHE A 137 -10.62 -7.76 -4.90
C PHE A 137 -10.23 -6.62 -3.96
N ILE A 138 -9.10 -6.82 -3.27
CA ILE A 138 -8.32 -5.78 -2.60
C ILE A 138 -6.91 -5.87 -3.15
N ALA A 139 -6.44 -4.78 -3.78
CA ALA A 139 -5.11 -4.69 -4.34
C ALA A 139 -4.34 -3.51 -3.75
N ASP A 140 -3.02 -3.68 -3.58
CA ASP A 140 -2.07 -2.66 -3.14
C ASP A 140 -1.33 -2.10 -4.36
N GLY A 141 -1.19 -0.79 -4.44
CA GLY A 141 -0.60 -0.13 -5.58
C GLY A 141 -0.11 1.28 -5.29
N GLU A 142 0.49 1.89 -6.30
CA GLU A 142 0.92 3.27 -6.29
C GLU A 142 0.12 4.07 -7.31
N LEU A 143 -0.59 5.08 -6.85
CA LEU A 143 -1.31 6.03 -7.68
C LEU A 143 -0.33 7.08 -8.22
N LEU A 144 -0.33 7.25 -9.53
CA LEU A 144 0.64 8.05 -10.28
C LEU A 144 -0.06 8.98 -11.26
N ALA A 145 0.49 10.17 -11.48
CA ALA A 145 0.25 10.86 -12.72
C ALA A 145 0.96 10.10 -13.84
N TRP A 146 0.24 9.78 -14.93
CA TRP A 146 0.70 8.82 -15.92
C TRP A 146 0.39 9.31 -17.33
N ARG A 147 1.39 9.35 -18.20
CA ARG A 147 1.21 9.75 -19.60
C ARG A 147 2.15 8.94 -20.50
N GLU A 148 1.65 8.46 -21.64
CA GLU A 148 2.43 7.78 -22.65
C GLU A 148 3.27 6.62 -22.10
N GLY A 149 2.68 5.79 -21.24
CA GLY A 149 3.34 4.61 -20.69
C GLY A 149 4.34 4.88 -19.57
N ARG A 150 4.42 6.10 -19.02
CA ARG A 150 5.40 6.45 -17.98
C ARG A 150 4.79 7.27 -16.84
N ALA A 151 5.37 7.12 -15.66
CA ALA A 151 5.06 7.96 -14.52
C ALA A 151 5.60 9.40 -14.74
N LEU A 152 4.79 10.38 -14.39
CA LEU A 152 5.21 11.78 -14.31
C LEU A 152 5.72 12.09 -12.90
N LYS A 153 6.35 13.27 -12.74
CA LYS A 153 6.80 13.74 -11.42
C LYS A 153 5.62 13.89 -10.46
N PHE A 154 5.83 13.63 -9.18
CA PHE A 154 4.82 13.77 -8.12
C PHE A 154 4.14 15.15 -8.11
N ALA A 155 4.87 16.21 -8.44
CA ALA A 155 4.31 17.55 -8.55
C ALA A 155 3.11 17.65 -9.53
N GLU A 156 3.08 16.81 -10.59
CA GLU A 156 1.92 16.75 -11.50
C GLU A 156 0.71 16.12 -10.80
N LEU A 157 0.91 15.06 -10.03
CA LEU A 157 -0.15 14.45 -9.24
C LEU A 157 -0.69 15.42 -8.17
N GLN A 158 0.19 16.18 -7.51
CA GLN A 158 -0.20 17.17 -6.50
C GLN A 158 -1.13 18.26 -7.06
N LYS A 159 -0.97 18.68 -8.31
CA LYS A 159 -1.86 19.66 -8.96
C LYS A 159 -3.31 19.18 -8.99
N ARG A 160 -3.51 17.85 -9.06
CA ARG A 160 -4.85 17.25 -9.06
C ARG A 160 -5.45 17.11 -7.65
N LEU A 161 -4.64 16.87 -6.62
CA LEU A 161 -5.09 16.68 -5.24
C LEU A 161 -5.72 17.90 -4.59
N GLY A 162 -5.30 19.10 -4.99
CA GLY A 162 -5.74 20.37 -4.39
C GLY A 162 -7.09 20.88 -4.90
N ARG A 163 -7.72 20.23 -5.87
CA ARG A 163 -8.92 20.73 -6.53
C ARG A 163 -10.15 19.93 -6.12
N LYS A 164 -11.19 20.62 -5.65
CA LYS A 164 -12.51 20.06 -5.35
C LYS A 164 -13.40 20.24 -6.59
N GLY A 165 -14.04 19.18 -7.07
CA GLY A 165 -15.12 19.27 -8.03
C GLY A 165 -15.00 18.34 -9.24
N ASP A 166 -16.15 18.07 -9.85
CA ASP A 166 -16.37 17.31 -11.09
C ASP A 166 -15.85 18.06 -12.33
N ASP A 167 -14.62 18.52 -12.30
CA ASP A 167 -14.04 19.16 -13.46
C ASP A 167 -13.62 18.09 -14.46
N PHE A 168 -14.53 17.76 -15.38
CA PHE A 168 -14.31 16.80 -16.47
C PHE A 168 -13.05 17.08 -17.28
N PHE A 169 -12.60 18.32 -17.32
CA PHE A 169 -11.41 18.74 -18.04
C PHE A 169 -10.12 18.33 -17.32
N LEU A 170 -10.12 18.21 -15.99
CA LEU A 170 -8.94 17.83 -15.19
C LEU A 170 -8.48 16.40 -15.42
N GLY A 171 -9.41 15.48 -15.67
CA GLY A 171 -9.11 14.09 -15.99
C GLY A 171 -8.35 13.91 -17.30
N ALA A 172 -8.56 14.81 -18.25
CA ALA A 172 -7.84 14.84 -19.53
C ALA A 172 -6.50 15.58 -19.43
N GLU A 173 -6.41 16.60 -18.55
CA GLU A 173 -5.22 17.43 -18.38
C GLU A 173 -4.11 16.70 -17.63
N ILE A 174 -4.44 15.97 -16.55
CA ILE A 174 -3.48 15.18 -15.76
C ILE A 174 -4.02 13.75 -15.60
N PRO A 175 -3.76 12.87 -16.57
CA PRO A 175 -4.20 11.49 -16.49
C PRO A 175 -3.48 10.78 -15.34
N VAL A 176 -4.22 9.92 -14.62
CA VAL A 176 -3.71 9.13 -13.52
C VAL A 176 -3.88 7.64 -13.79
N SER A 177 -2.97 6.85 -13.25
CA SER A 177 -3.04 5.39 -13.27
C SER A 177 -2.60 4.82 -11.92
N ILE A 178 -3.01 3.61 -11.61
CA ILE A 178 -2.51 2.86 -10.45
C ILE A 178 -1.57 1.77 -10.97
N SER A 179 -0.32 1.82 -10.51
CA SER A 179 0.63 0.71 -10.67
C SER A 179 0.38 -0.30 -9.55
N LEU A 180 -0.28 -1.42 -9.88
CA LEU A 180 -0.61 -2.49 -8.95
C LEU A 180 0.57 -3.45 -8.81
N TYR A 181 0.92 -3.81 -7.58
CA TYR A 181 2.04 -4.70 -7.29
C TYR A 181 1.72 -5.83 -6.32
N ASP A 182 0.57 -5.80 -5.64
CA ASP A 182 0.17 -6.89 -4.74
C ASP A 182 -1.35 -7.07 -4.71
N LEU A 183 -1.79 -8.31 -4.43
CA LEU A 183 -3.19 -8.71 -4.30
C LEU A 183 -3.42 -9.32 -2.93
N LEU A 184 -4.27 -8.70 -2.13
CA LEU A 184 -4.44 -9.03 -0.72
C LEU A 184 -5.64 -9.92 -0.45
N TRP A 185 -6.66 -9.82 -1.31
CA TRP A 185 -7.90 -10.57 -1.22
C TRP A 185 -8.54 -10.70 -2.60
N ARG A 186 -9.15 -11.84 -2.88
CA ARG A 186 -9.80 -12.13 -4.17
C ARG A 186 -11.02 -13.02 -3.96
N ASP A 187 -12.20 -12.61 -4.46
CA ASP A 187 -13.42 -13.42 -4.57
C ASP A 187 -13.72 -14.26 -3.30
N GLY A 188 -13.70 -13.63 -2.11
CA GLY A 188 -13.96 -14.30 -0.83
C GLY A 188 -12.73 -14.86 -0.12
N ARG A 189 -11.57 -14.95 -0.78
CA ARG A 189 -10.35 -15.55 -0.22
C ARG A 189 -9.32 -14.50 0.18
N THR A 190 -8.84 -14.55 1.43
CA THR A 190 -7.67 -13.78 1.85
C THR A 190 -6.39 -14.41 1.30
N LEU A 191 -5.47 -13.57 0.82
CA LEU A 191 -4.19 -13.97 0.23
C LEU A 191 -2.99 -13.56 1.10
N LEU A 192 -3.22 -12.93 2.25
CA LEU A 192 -2.14 -12.35 3.06
C LEU A 192 -1.06 -13.35 3.48
N LYS A 193 -1.44 -14.62 3.70
CA LYS A 193 -0.52 -15.70 4.09
C LYS A 193 0.14 -16.40 2.89
N GLU A 194 -0.34 -16.15 1.69
CA GLU A 194 0.25 -16.72 0.47
C GLU A 194 1.59 -16.05 0.16
N PRO A 195 2.55 -16.76 -0.45
CA PRO A 195 3.77 -16.15 -0.99
C PRO A 195 3.47 -14.99 -1.94
N LEU A 196 4.33 -13.97 -1.98
CA LEU A 196 4.21 -12.85 -2.92
C LEU A 196 4.14 -13.35 -4.38
N SER A 197 4.89 -14.39 -4.73
CA SER A 197 4.86 -14.99 -6.07
C SER A 197 3.47 -15.50 -6.46
N VAL A 198 2.74 -16.10 -5.53
CA VAL A 198 1.35 -16.56 -5.76
C VAL A 198 0.41 -15.37 -5.90
N ARG A 199 0.51 -14.37 -5.01
CA ARG A 199 -0.31 -13.17 -5.05
C ARG A 199 -0.10 -12.38 -6.35
N ARG A 200 1.15 -12.30 -6.79
CA ARG A 200 1.52 -11.64 -8.04
C ARG A 200 0.97 -12.38 -9.26
N ALA A 201 1.09 -13.69 -9.32
CA ALA A 201 0.54 -14.50 -10.41
C ALA A 201 -0.99 -14.34 -10.53
N LEU A 202 -1.70 -14.28 -9.41
CA LEU A 202 -3.13 -14.00 -9.38
C LEU A 202 -3.46 -12.57 -9.86
N LEU A 203 -2.64 -11.59 -9.49
CA LEU A 203 -2.78 -10.21 -9.96
C LEU A 203 -2.59 -10.11 -11.48
N GLU A 204 -1.61 -10.81 -12.05
CA GLU A 204 -1.33 -10.87 -13.48
C GLU A 204 -2.48 -11.51 -14.28
N GLN A 205 -3.14 -12.50 -13.71
CA GLN A 205 -4.25 -13.21 -14.36
C GLN A 205 -5.50 -12.34 -14.54
N PHE A 206 -5.80 -11.46 -13.61
CA PHE A 206 -7.04 -10.69 -13.68
C PHE A 206 -6.87 -9.29 -14.26
N LEU A 207 -5.67 -8.73 -14.20
CA LEU A 207 -5.44 -7.37 -14.68
C LEU A 207 -5.32 -7.38 -16.21
N PRO A 208 -6.18 -6.66 -16.95
CA PRO A 208 -6.09 -6.60 -18.41
C PRO A 208 -4.75 -6.01 -18.88
N THR A 209 -4.16 -6.64 -19.86
CA THR A 209 -2.94 -6.14 -20.51
C THR A 209 -3.23 -4.78 -21.17
N ASN A 210 -2.33 -3.82 -21.00
CA ASN A 210 -2.44 -2.47 -21.60
C ASN A 210 -3.69 -1.67 -21.15
N HIS A 211 -4.19 -1.91 -19.95
CA HIS A 211 -5.27 -1.07 -19.43
C HIS A 211 -4.76 0.37 -19.17
N PRO A 212 -5.46 1.42 -19.64
CA PRO A 212 -4.96 2.80 -19.59
C PRO A 212 -4.86 3.37 -18.18
N ARG A 213 -5.57 2.78 -17.20
CA ARG A 213 -5.68 3.27 -15.82
C ARG A 213 -5.09 2.33 -14.78
N PHE A 214 -4.84 1.07 -15.13
CA PHE A 214 -4.27 0.08 -14.22
C PHE A 214 -3.14 -0.62 -14.93
N VAL A 215 -1.95 -0.47 -14.38
CA VAL A 215 -0.74 -1.10 -14.91
C VAL A 215 -0.18 -2.05 -13.86
N LEU A 216 0.34 -3.16 -14.33
CA LEU A 216 1.08 -4.06 -13.47
C LEU A 216 2.46 -3.46 -13.22
N ALA A 217 2.90 -3.36 -11.96
CA ALA A 217 4.24 -2.87 -11.65
C ALA A 217 5.28 -3.74 -12.39
N PRO A 218 6.18 -3.16 -13.20
CA PRO A 218 7.23 -3.91 -13.85
C PRO A 218 8.09 -4.65 -12.83
N LEU A 219 8.32 -5.94 -13.09
CA LEU A 219 9.06 -6.83 -12.20
C LEU A 219 10.32 -7.32 -12.90
N GLN A 220 11.46 -7.23 -12.22
CA GLN A 220 12.74 -7.77 -12.66
C GLN A 220 13.30 -8.70 -11.56
N GLN A 221 13.95 -9.79 -11.95
CA GLN A 221 14.67 -10.66 -11.03
C GLN A 221 16.14 -10.28 -10.98
N ALA A 222 16.73 -10.30 -9.77
CA ALA A 222 18.14 -10.06 -9.55
C ALA A 222 18.77 -11.23 -8.80
N PHE A 223 19.96 -11.62 -9.21
CA PHE A 223 20.72 -12.72 -8.61
C PHE A 223 22.03 -12.21 -7.99
N THR A 224 22.52 -11.05 -8.41
CA THR A 224 23.76 -10.45 -7.98
C THR A 224 23.59 -8.98 -7.57
N ALA A 225 24.56 -8.44 -6.85
CA ALA A 225 24.58 -7.00 -6.52
C ALA A 225 24.64 -6.13 -7.77
N VAL A 226 25.35 -6.58 -8.81
CA VAL A 226 25.44 -5.88 -10.11
C VAL A 226 24.08 -5.75 -10.78
N ASP A 227 23.23 -6.79 -10.71
CA ASP A 227 21.86 -6.73 -11.24
C ASP A 227 21.04 -5.65 -10.54
N ILE A 228 21.14 -5.60 -9.19
CA ILE A 228 20.42 -4.62 -8.37
C ILE A 228 20.90 -3.19 -8.66
N GLU A 229 22.20 -2.99 -8.78
CA GLU A 229 22.78 -1.67 -9.09
C GLU A 229 22.37 -1.21 -10.50
N ALA A 230 22.44 -2.08 -11.49
CA ALA A 230 22.01 -1.78 -12.86
C ALA A 230 20.52 -1.39 -12.90
N ALA A 231 19.66 -2.14 -12.21
CA ALA A 231 18.24 -1.84 -12.11
C ALA A 231 18.01 -0.51 -11.36
N PHE A 232 18.77 -0.24 -10.29
CA PHE A 232 18.70 1.02 -9.55
C PHE A 232 19.05 2.23 -10.42
N LEU A 233 20.14 2.16 -11.15
CA LEU A 233 20.56 3.23 -12.07
C LEU A 233 19.52 3.45 -13.17
N ALA A 234 18.96 2.39 -13.74
CA ALA A 234 17.92 2.47 -14.75
C ALA A 234 16.62 3.11 -14.18
N ALA A 235 16.20 2.76 -12.97
CA ALA A 235 15.05 3.39 -12.30
C ALA A 235 15.30 4.89 -12.05
N ARG A 236 16.51 5.25 -11.64
CA ARG A 236 16.91 6.66 -11.45
C ARG A 236 16.94 7.46 -12.74
N GLN A 237 17.39 6.88 -13.84
CA GLN A 237 17.37 7.53 -15.16
C GLN A 237 15.94 7.80 -15.64
N ARG A 238 14.97 6.93 -15.28
CA ARG A 238 13.54 7.15 -15.53
C ARG A 238 12.87 8.15 -14.59
N GLY A 239 13.62 8.69 -13.60
CA GLY A 239 13.13 9.70 -12.66
C GLY A 239 12.47 9.14 -11.42
N ASN A 240 12.51 7.81 -11.18
CA ASN A 240 11.95 7.19 -9.99
C ASN A 240 12.87 7.36 -8.76
N GLU A 241 12.34 7.17 -7.53
CA GLU A 241 13.11 7.33 -6.29
C GLU A 241 14.23 6.30 -6.11
N GLY A 242 14.09 5.12 -6.70
CA GLY A 242 14.98 3.98 -6.56
C GLY A 242 14.27 2.66 -6.81
N LEU A 243 14.54 1.67 -5.97
CA LEU A 243 13.97 0.32 -6.07
C LEU A 243 13.28 -0.13 -4.79
N MET A 244 12.31 -1.02 -4.98
CA MET A 244 11.80 -1.95 -3.99
C MET A 244 12.38 -3.33 -4.29
N ALA A 245 13.02 -3.94 -3.32
CA ALA A 245 13.54 -5.31 -3.37
C ALA A 245 12.68 -6.19 -2.47
N LYS A 246 12.15 -7.27 -3.01
CA LYS A 246 11.15 -8.12 -2.33
C LYS A 246 11.54 -9.59 -2.37
N ASP A 247 11.27 -10.29 -1.28
CA ASP A 247 11.34 -11.74 -1.21
C ASP A 247 10.07 -12.34 -1.85
N PRO A 248 10.17 -13.10 -2.96
CA PRO A 248 9.02 -13.72 -3.60
C PRO A 248 8.29 -14.76 -2.75
N ALA A 249 8.94 -15.33 -1.72
CA ALA A 249 8.35 -16.28 -0.81
C ALA A 249 7.60 -15.63 0.37
N SER A 250 7.68 -14.30 0.51
CA SER A 250 7.16 -13.59 1.67
C SER A 250 5.63 -13.50 1.70
N PRO A 251 5.01 -13.68 2.90
CA PRO A 251 3.63 -13.29 3.12
C PRO A 251 3.49 -11.76 3.17
N TYR A 252 2.26 -11.26 3.07
CA TYR A 252 1.95 -9.85 3.34
C TYR A 252 1.67 -9.66 4.83
N THR A 253 2.44 -8.80 5.48
CA THR A 253 2.33 -8.53 6.93
C THR A 253 1.83 -7.11 7.18
N PRO A 254 0.51 -6.89 7.31
CA PRO A 254 -0.06 -5.55 7.49
C PRO A 254 0.55 -4.80 8.67
N GLY A 255 0.82 -3.51 8.51
CA GLY A 255 1.33 -2.61 9.54
C GLY A 255 2.74 -2.90 10.03
N ARG A 256 3.38 -3.97 9.56
CA ARG A 256 4.72 -4.35 10.02
C ARG A 256 5.80 -3.91 9.05
N ARG A 257 6.94 -3.53 9.63
CA ARG A 257 8.19 -3.31 8.92
C ARG A 257 9.08 -4.53 9.17
N GLY A 258 9.19 -5.36 8.14
CA GLY A 258 10.05 -6.55 8.19
C GLY A 258 11.25 -6.42 7.25
N LEU A 259 11.93 -7.55 7.04
CA LEU A 259 13.07 -7.65 6.13
C LEU A 259 12.69 -8.24 4.76
N ALA A 260 11.47 -8.72 4.59
CA ALA A 260 11.02 -9.33 3.34
C ALA A 260 10.82 -8.30 2.20
N TRP A 261 10.56 -7.04 2.57
CA TRP A 261 10.51 -5.91 1.63
C TRP A 261 11.56 -4.89 2.03
N LEU A 262 12.46 -4.58 1.13
CA LEU A 262 13.53 -3.61 1.29
C LEU A 262 13.40 -2.50 0.26
N LYS A 263 13.94 -1.32 0.57
CA LYS A 263 13.98 -0.19 -0.36
C LYS A 263 15.39 0.35 -0.46
N LEU A 264 15.86 0.50 -1.70
CA LEU A 264 17.11 1.16 -2.06
C LEU A 264 16.78 2.54 -2.63
N LYS A 265 17.24 3.58 -1.95
CA LYS A 265 17.07 4.97 -2.37
C LYS A 265 18.43 5.63 -2.43
N LYS A 266 18.62 6.59 -3.35
CA LYS A 266 19.72 7.53 -3.22
C LYS A 266 19.47 8.41 -1.99
N ALA A 267 20.49 8.56 -1.13
CA ALA A 267 20.47 9.59 -0.11
C ALA A 267 20.28 10.96 -0.80
N TYR A 268 19.40 11.79 -0.29
CA TYR A 268 19.37 13.19 -0.71
C TYR A 268 20.72 13.80 -0.39
N ALA A 269 21.24 14.66 -1.27
CA ALA A 269 22.40 15.44 -0.95
C ALA A 269 22.09 16.25 0.32
N THR A 270 22.93 16.12 1.34
CA THR A 270 22.85 16.97 2.52
C THR A 270 23.17 18.38 2.10
N LEU A 271 22.28 19.31 2.39
CA LEU A 271 22.54 20.74 2.24
C LEU A 271 22.99 21.26 3.61
N ASP A 272 24.24 21.67 3.70
CA ASP A 272 24.70 22.38 4.88
C ASP A 272 24.13 23.80 4.84
N VAL A 273 23.25 24.12 5.77
CA VAL A 273 22.65 25.45 5.90
C VAL A 273 23.15 26.11 7.17
N VAL A 274 23.53 27.39 7.05
CA VAL A 274 23.82 28.24 8.19
C VAL A 274 22.60 29.12 8.45
N VAL A 275 22.04 29.00 9.64
CA VAL A 275 20.97 29.90 10.08
C VAL A 275 21.61 31.25 10.42
N VAL A 276 21.34 32.28 9.61
CA VAL A 276 21.93 33.63 9.78
C VAL A 276 21.02 34.55 10.59
N SER A 277 19.74 34.32 10.68
CA SER A 277 18.82 35.00 11.60
C SER A 277 17.53 34.20 11.80
N VAL A 278 16.85 34.44 12.92
CA VAL A 278 15.48 33.99 13.20
C VAL A 278 14.68 35.24 13.53
N GLU A 279 13.65 35.57 12.75
CA GLU A 279 12.70 36.64 13.03
C GLU A 279 11.53 36.17 13.89
#